data_d13c15f91f2287127d5042e971a08ac3
#
_entry.id   d13c15f91f2287127d5042e971a08ac3
#
_cell.length_a   1.000
_cell.length_b   1.000
_cell.length_c   1.000
_cell.angle_alpha   90.00
_cell.angle_beta   90.00
_cell.angle_gamma   90.00
#
_symmetry.space_group_name_H-M   'P 1'
#
loop_
_entity.id
_entity.type
_entity.pdbx_description
1 polymer ?
#
loop_
_entity_poly.entity_id
_entity_poly.type
_entity_poly.pdbx_seq_one_letter_code
_entity_poly.pdbx_strand_id
1 'polypeptide(L)'
;LGIDRTVQNVVGETAYGSYFSLFSFSVLFTLLLDLGLSGFNNRAVSADPARVRIYFGNVLVIRLFLTAVYFLVSISVAYALGYREGQITILLVLMLNQVMASMILWLRSSISGMQYLFLDSLLSVADRLVMIVICSVLLWGGVTTGGFRIEWFVWAQTAAYFTVMCAAFIIVVRKGRVAAVKPDTSVLKSIIMTGLPYSVVVFAMTLYWRMDSVMIERLLPDGATRAGNYAQAFRLFDALAMIPVLFGGMLLPIMTRGLSSDSDI
;
A
#
# COMPACT_ATOMS: atom_id res chain seq x y z
N LEU A 1 -2.20 6.73 -14.35
CA LEU A 1 -1.87 6.50 -15.76
C LEU A 1 -1.14 7.69 -16.39
N GLY A 2 -1.63 8.93 -16.27
CA GLY A 2 -1.04 10.10 -16.94
C GLY A 2 0.40 10.37 -16.50
N ILE A 3 0.66 10.60 -15.22
CA ILE A 3 1.98 10.93 -14.69
C ILE A 3 2.96 9.77 -14.86
N ASP A 4 2.55 8.56 -14.57
CA ASP A 4 3.43 7.38 -14.70
C ASP A 4 3.93 7.20 -16.13
N ARG A 5 3.06 7.40 -17.14
CA ARG A 5 3.45 7.33 -18.56
C ARG A 5 4.39 8.45 -18.91
N THR A 6 4.13 9.67 -18.44
CA THR A 6 5.01 10.82 -18.67
C THR A 6 6.40 10.58 -18.05
N VAL A 7 6.44 10.09 -16.80
CA VAL A 7 7.69 9.72 -16.13
C VAL A 7 8.46 8.67 -16.92
N GLN A 8 7.80 7.62 -17.38
CA GLN A 8 8.43 6.56 -18.16
C GLN A 8 9.02 7.07 -19.46
N ASN A 9 8.30 7.94 -20.19
CA ASN A 9 8.77 8.52 -21.42
C ASN A 9 10.00 9.44 -21.22
N VAL A 10 10.08 10.12 -20.07
CA VAL A 10 11.19 11.02 -19.76
C VAL A 10 12.42 10.26 -19.25
N VAL A 11 12.22 9.26 -18.39
CA VAL A 11 13.31 8.51 -17.73
C VAL A 11 13.83 7.36 -18.62
N GLY A 12 13.01 6.88 -19.54
CA GLY A 12 13.32 5.75 -20.42
C GLY A 12 12.86 4.40 -19.86
N GLU A 13 12.71 3.44 -20.78
CA GLU A 13 12.13 2.12 -20.48
C GLU A 13 12.97 1.31 -19.48
N THR A 14 14.30 1.36 -19.60
CA THR A 14 15.20 0.57 -18.75
C THR A 14 15.18 1.03 -17.28
N ALA A 15 15.30 2.34 -17.06
CA ALA A 15 15.29 2.87 -15.68
C ALA A 15 13.92 2.71 -15.03
N TYR A 16 12.86 2.90 -15.83
CA TYR A 16 11.50 2.68 -15.35
C TYR A 16 11.21 1.20 -15.08
N GLY A 17 11.69 0.30 -15.91
CA GLY A 17 11.55 -1.15 -15.74
C GLY A 17 12.23 -1.66 -14.46
N SER A 18 13.46 -1.20 -14.19
CA SER A 18 14.15 -1.49 -12.92
C SER A 18 13.36 -0.98 -11.71
N TYR A 19 12.84 0.26 -11.77
CA TYR A 19 11.97 0.79 -10.73
C TYR A 19 10.72 -0.07 -10.53
N PHE A 20 10.03 -0.44 -11.62
CA PHE A 20 8.77 -1.21 -11.55
C PHE A 20 8.98 -2.61 -10.97
N SER A 21 10.09 -3.26 -11.29
CA SER A 21 10.46 -4.55 -10.71
C SER A 21 10.76 -4.41 -9.21
N LEU A 22 11.58 -3.43 -8.79
CA LEU A 22 11.86 -3.16 -7.38
C LEU A 22 10.61 -2.79 -6.60
N PHE A 23 9.70 -2.00 -7.20
CA PHE A 23 8.41 -1.69 -6.62
C PHE A 23 7.57 -2.97 -6.42
N SER A 24 7.45 -3.80 -7.47
CA SER A 24 6.71 -5.07 -7.39
C SER A 24 7.31 -6.00 -6.34
N PHE A 25 8.64 -6.09 -6.27
CA PHE A 25 9.32 -6.82 -5.22
C PHE A 25 8.97 -6.31 -3.82
N SER A 26 8.97 -4.99 -3.61
CA SER A 26 8.61 -4.41 -2.30
C SER A 26 7.15 -4.72 -1.91
N VAL A 27 6.26 -4.82 -2.90
CA VAL A 27 4.84 -5.15 -2.68
C VAL A 27 4.64 -6.62 -2.31
N LEU A 28 5.47 -7.55 -2.80
CA LEU A 28 5.33 -8.99 -2.52
C LEU A 28 5.25 -9.31 -1.02
N PHE A 29 6.02 -8.60 -0.21
CA PHE A 29 6.11 -8.84 1.23
C PHE A 29 5.21 -7.95 2.07
N THR A 30 4.35 -7.11 1.47
CA THR A 30 3.45 -6.20 2.21
C THR A 30 2.45 -6.94 3.11
N LEU A 31 2.19 -8.21 2.83
CA LEU A 31 1.47 -9.09 3.73
C LEU A 31 2.01 -9.00 5.17
N LEU A 32 3.34 -8.99 5.33
CA LEU A 32 3.99 -8.93 6.63
C LEU A 32 3.67 -7.63 7.38
N LEU A 33 3.28 -6.56 6.69
CA LEU A 33 2.95 -5.27 7.29
C LEU A 33 1.53 -5.21 7.87
N ASP A 34 0.60 -6.01 7.37
CA ASP A 34 -0.81 -5.87 7.78
C ASP A 34 -1.38 -7.12 8.50
N LEU A 35 -1.08 -8.32 8.04
CA LEU A 35 -1.61 -9.59 8.59
C LEU A 35 -3.12 -9.53 8.94
N GLY A 36 -3.91 -8.78 8.15
CA GLY A 36 -5.35 -8.60 8.39
C GLY A 36 -5.71 -7.62 9.51
N LEU A 37 -4.73 -6.90 10.05
CA LEU A 37 -4.91 -5.93 11.14
C LEU A 37 -5.88 -4.81 10.77
N SER A 38 -5.81 -4.30 9.54
CA SER A 38 -6.70 -3.23 9.08
C SER A 38 -8.16 -3.68 9.02
N GLY A 39 -8.42 -4.91 8.56
CA GLY A 39 -9.76 -5.48 8.51
C GLY A 39 -10.33 -5.77 9.90
N PHE A 40 -9.51 -6.31 10.81
CA PHE A 40 -9.89 -6.50 12.20
C PHE A 40 -10.21 -5.16 12.87
N ASN A 41 -9.33 -4.18 12.74
CA ASN A 41 -9.48 -2.85 13.34
C ASN A 41 -10.77 -2.16 12.85
N ASN A 42 -11.05 -2.22 11.54
CA ASN A 42 -12.28 -1.65 10.99
C ASN A 42 -13.52 -2.28 11.63
N ARG A 43 -13.61 -3.61 11.70
CA ARG A 43 -14.75 -4.32 12.32
C ARG A 43 -14.90 -3.99 13.80
N ALA A 44 -13.80 -4.02 14.55
CA ALA A 44 -13.80 -3.76 15.99
C ALA A 44 -14.23 -2.32 16.33
N VAL A 45 -13.74 -1.33 15.56
CA VAL A 45 -14.08 0.09 15.75
C VAL A 45 -15.48 0.41 15.24
N SER A 46 -15.94 -0.24 14.16
CA SER A 46 -17.31 -0.06 13.66
C SER A 46 -18.36 -0.60 14.64
N ALA A 47 -18.04 -1.68 15.37
CA ALA A 47 -18.91 -2.20 16.41
C ALA A 47 -18.99 -1.27 17.64
N ASP A 48 -17.88 -0.64 18.01
CA ASP A 48 -17.80 0.30 19.12
C ASP A 48 -16.68 1.33 18.88
N PRO A 49 -17.00 2.57 18.48
CA PRO A 49 -16.00 3.62 18.22
C PRO A 49 -15.07 3.93 19.39
N ALA A 50 -15.49 3.67 20.65
CA ALA A 50 -14.64 3.91 21.81
C ALA A 50 -13.43 2.95 21.86
N ARG A 51 -13.50 1.82 21.20
CA ARG A 51 -12.43 0.81 21.12
C ARG A 51 -11.18 1.30 20.38
N VAL A 52 -11.28 2.35 19.56
CA VAL A 52 -10.08 3.00 18.98
C VAL A 52 -9.05 3.29 20.05
N ARG A 53 -9.46 3.78 21.22
CA ARG A 53 -8.55 4.12 22.32
C ARG A 53 -7.75 2.93 22.81
N ILE A 54 -8.38 1.75 22.87
CA ILE A 54 -7.77 0.51 23.39
C ILE A 54 -6.88 -0.14 22.31
N TYR A 55 -7.38 -0.22 21.07
CA TYR A 55 -6.70 -0.95 20.01
C TYR A 55 -5.55 -0.16 19.37
N PHE A 56 -5.61 1.18 19.35
CA PHE A 56 -4.63 2.00 18.63
C PHE A 56 -3.19 1.71 19.08
N GLY A 57 -2.91 1.76 20.39
CA GLY A 57 -1.58 1.49 20.91
C GLY A 57 -1.11 0.05 20.65
N ASN A 58 -2.02 -0.92 20.84
CA ASN A 58 -1.72 -2.33 20.60
C ASN A 58 -1.38 -2.60 19.13
N VAL A 59 -2.22 -2.11 18.21
CA VAL A 59 -2.00 -2.28 16.76
C VAL A 59 -0.75 -1.55 16.30
N LEU A 60 -0.45 -0.36 16.85
CA LEU A 60 0.78 0.37 16.52
C LEU A 60 2.03 -0.43 16.89
N VAL A 61 2.07 -1.02 18.09
CA VAL A 61 3.22 -1.84 18.53
C VAL A 61 3.41 -3.07 17.64
N ILE A 62 2.30 -3.78 17.30
CA ILE A 62 2.38 -4.92 16.36
C ILE A 62 2.95 -4.45 15.03
N ARG A 63 2.45 -3.36 14.47
CA ARG A 63 2.88 -2.84 13.18
C ARG A 63 4.34 -2.45 13.15
N LEU A 64 4.86 -1.85 14.22
CA LEU A 64 6.29 -1.55 14.32
C LEU A 64 7.13 -2.83 14.32
N PHE A 65 6.71 -3.85 15.05
CA PHE A 65 7.37 -5.15 15.03
C PHE A 65 7.31 -5.81 13.63
N LEU A 66 6.12 -5.84 13.01
CA LEU A 66 5.94 -6.38 11.66
C LEU A 66 6.72 -5.60 10.59
N THR A 67 6.89 -4.29 10.78
CA THR A 67 7.75 -3.46 9.93
C THR A 67 9.21 -3.93 10.01
N ALA A 68 9.72 -4.22 11.20
CA ALA A 68 11.08 -4.75 11.35
C ALA A 68 11.23 -6.12 10.68
N VAL A 69 10.25 -7.01 10.83
CA VAL A 69 10.22 -8.33 10.16
C VAL A 69 10.16 -8.15 8.65
N TYR A 70 9.33 -7.23 8.15
CA TYR A 70 9.23 -6.93 6.71
C TYR A 70 10.57 -6.49 6.11
N PHE A 71 11.27 -5.55 6.77
CA PHE A 71 12.59 -5.11 6.32
C PHE A 71 13.61 -6.25 6.35
N LEU A 72 13.63 -7.02 7.44
CA LEU A 72 14.57 -8.14 7.58
C LEU A 72 14.38 -9.18 6.46
N VAL A 73 13.15 -9.65 6.25
CA VAL A 73 12.82 -10.68 5.24
C VAL A 73 13.10 -10.14 3.83
N SER A 74 12.59 -8.94 3.51
CA SER A 74 12.72 -8.39 2.16
C SER A 74 14.18 -8.12 1.79
N ILE A 75 14.98 -7.57 2.71
CA ILE A 75 16.41 -7.31 2.48
C ILE A 75 17.16 -8.65 2.33
N SER A 76 16.88 -9.64 3.18
CA SER A 76 17.54 -10.96 3.08
C SER A 76 17.27 -11.63 1.73
N VAL A 77 16.02 -11.59 1.25
CA VAL A 77 15.64 -12.12 -0.06
C VAL A 77 16.27 -11.29 -1.19
N ALA A 78 16.33 -9.96 -1.06
CA ALA A 78 16.97 -9.11 -2.05
C ALA A 78 18.47 -9.46 -2.23
N TYR A 79 19.19 -9.63 -1.14
CA TYR A 79 20.58 -10.08 -1.20
C TYR A 79 20.73 -11.48 -1.80
N ALA A 80 19.85 -12.42 -1.45
CA ALA A 80 19.84 -13.76 -2.02
C ALA A 80 19.58 -13.77 -3.54
N LEU A 81 18.79 -12.82 -4.04
CA LEU A 81 18.53 -12.61 -5.47
C LEU A 81 19.62 -11.79 -6.18
N GLY A 82 20.67 -11.35 -5.46
CA GLY A 82 21.82 -10.65 -6.02
C GLY A 82 21.53 -9.20 -6.42
N TYR A 83 20.64 -8.48 -5.72
CA TYR A 83 20.46 -7.04 -5.92
C TYR A 83 21.74 -6.28 -5.53
N ARG A 84 22.14 -5.29 -6.37
CA ARG A 84 23.36 -4.50 -6.17
C ARG A 84 23.07 -3.26 -5.29
N GLU A 85 24.12 -2.65 -4.75
CA GLU A 85 24.00 -1.53 -3.81
C GLU A 85 23.10 -0.38 -4.31
N GLY A 86 23.21 0.03 -5.57
CA GLY A 86 22.34 1.08 -6.13
C GLY A 86 20.87 0.71 -6.19
N GLN A 87 20.56 -0.57 -6.46
CA GLN A 87 19.17 -1.09 -6.45
C GLN A 87 18.64 -1.20 -5.03
N ILE A 88 19.49 -1.58 -4.06
CA ILE A 88 19.11 -1.69 -2.65
C ILE A 88 18.71 -0.34 -2.08
N THR A 89 19.41 0.74 -2.44
CA THR A 89 19.06 2.09 -1.98
C THR A 89 17.64 2.50 -2.43
N ILE A 90 17.31 2.30 -3.69
CA ILE A 90 15.97 2.58 -4.21
C ILE A 90 14.94 1.64 -3.56
N LEU A 91 15.29 0.37 -3.40
CA LEU A 91 14.43 -0.63 -2.76
C LEU A 91 14.08 -0.24 -1.32
N LEU A 92 15.05 0.25 -0.53
CA LEU A 92 14.80 0.69 0.85
C LEU A 92 13.79 1.84 0.91
N VAL A 93 13.88 2.81 -0.01
CA VAL A 93 12.90 3.90 -0.07
C VAL A 93 11.53 3.39 -0.49
N LEU A 94 11.46 2.46 -1.45
CA LEU A 94 10.21 1.82 -1.85
C LEU A 94 9.59 0.98 -0.72
N MET A 95 10.40 0.27 0.04
CA MET A 95 9.96 -0.46 1.23
C MET A 95 9.40 0.50 2.29
N LEU A 96 10.05 1.63 2.52
CA LEU A 96 9.53 2.69 3.40
C LEU A 96 8.17 3.20 2.90
N ASN A 97 8.02 3.39 1.59
CA ASN A 97 6.75 3.76 0.97
C ASN A 97 5.65 2.72 1.24
N GLN A 98 5.96 1.42 1.17
CA GLN A 98 5.00 0.36 1.52
C GLN A 98 4.60 0.40 2.99
N VAL A 99 5.55 0.66 3.89
CA VAL A 99 5.25 0.83 5.33
C VAL A 99 4.29 2.01 5.53
N MET A 100 4.56 3.16 4.93
CA MET A 100 3.67 4.33 5.03
C MET A 100 2.30 4.06 4.43
N ALA A 101 2.22 3.42 3.27
CA ALA A 101 0.96 3.02 2.64
C ALA A 101 0.14 2.07 3.53
N SER A 102 0.79 1.08 4.16
CA SER A 102 0.15 0.18 5.11
C SER A 102 -0.33 0.91 6.38
N MET A 103 0.44 1.87 6.90
CA MET A 103 0.02 2.73 8.01
C MET A 103 -1.19 3.59 7.65
N ILE A 104 -1.20 4.20 6.45
CA ILE A 104 -2.35 4.97 5.95
C ILE A 104 -3.59 4.08 5.90
N LEU A 105 -3.49 2.87 5.37
CA LEU A 105 -4.61 1.94 5.28
C LEU A 105 -5.20 1.61 6.65
N TRP A 106 -4.36 1.37 7.65
CA TRP A 106 -4.79 1.15 9.03
C TRP A 106 -5.44 2.39 9.67
N LEU A 107 -4.83 3.57 9.51
CA LEU A 107 -5.40 4.81 10.03
C LEU A 107 -6.76 5.10 9.40
N ARG A 108 -6.89 4.90 8.09
CA ARG A 108 -8.16 5.02 7.37
C ARG A 108 -9.19 4.00 7.86
N SER A 109 -8.78 2.75 8.14
CA SER A 109 -9.70 1.75 8.71
C SER A 109 -10.26 2.18 10.08
N SER A 110 -9.48 2.92 10.87
CA SER A 110 -9.94 3.52 12.13
C SER A 110 -10.92 4.68 11.87
N ILE A 111 -10.63 5.55 10.90
CA ILE A 111 -11.48 6.69 10.52
C ILE A 111 -12.83 6.21 10.00
N SER A 112 -12.81 5.23 9.10
CA SER A 112 -14.01 4.58 8.55
C SER A 112 -14.81 3.86 9.64
N GLY A 113 -14.13 3.13 10.54
CA GLY A 113 -14.76 2.49 11.69
C GLY A 113 -15.44 3.48 12.64
N MET A 114 -14.88 4.68 12.82
CA MET A 114 -15.52 5.77 13.58
C MET A 114 -16.64 6.47 12.80
N GLN A 115 -17.04 5.98 11.61
CA GLN A 115 -18.09 6.52 10.73
C GLN A 115 -17.77 7.88 10.11
N TYR A 116 -16.51 8.32 10.09
CA TYR A 116 -16.09 9.52 9.36
C TYR A 116 -15.82 9.21 7.88
N LEU A 117 -16.82 8.71 7.15
CA LEU A 117 -16.71 8.21 5.79
C LEU A 117 -16.22 9.27 4.79
N PHE A 118 -16.63 10.53 4.96
CA PHE A 118 -16.17 11.63 4.12
C PHE A 118 -14.66 11.84 4.23
N LEU A 119 -14.12 11.83 5.46
CA LEU A 119 -12.68 11.98 5.70
C LEU A 119 -11.89 10.78 5.15
N ASP A 120 -12.42 9.56 5.28
CA ASP A 120 -11.81 8.37 4.68
C ASP A 120 -11.77 8.47 3.16
N SER A 121 -12.87 8.88 2.51
CA SER A 121 -12.93 9.08 1.06
C SER A 121 -11.95 10.16 0.59
N LEU A 122 -11.82 11.27 1.32
CA LEU A 122 -10.87 12.33 1.01
C LEU A 122 -9.42 11.82 1.10
N LEU A 123 -9.08 11.11 2.17
CA LEU A 123 -7.75 10.54 2.36
C LEU A 123 -7.42 9.46 1.32
N SER A 124 -8.43 8.74 0.79
CA SER A 124 -8.24 7.70 -0.22
C SER A 124 -7.72 8.22 -1.56
N VAL A 125 -7.95 9.49 -1.83
CA VAL A 125 -7.53 10.15 -3.08
C VAL A 125 -6.35 11.10 -2.84
N ALA A 126 -6.17 11.53 -1.59
CA ALA A 126 -5.21 12.58 -1.24
C ALA A 126 -3.76 12.21 -1.61
N ASP A 127 -3.34 10.95 -1.40
CA ASP A 127 -1.99 10.49 -1.75
C ASP A 127 -1.72 10.63 -3.26
N ARG A 128 -2.72 10.30 -4.08
CA ARG A 128 -2.63 10.43 -5.54
C ARG A 128 -2.61 11.89 -5.97
N LEU A 129 -3.45 12.73 -5.39
CA LEU A 129 -3.50 14.16 -5.69
C LEU A 129 -2.17 14.85 -5.32
N VAL A 130 -1.66 14.61 -4.12
CA VAL A 130 -0.37 15.18 -3.69
C VAL A 130 0.76 14.71 -4.59
N MET A 131 0.80 13.42 -4.94
CA MET A 131 1.80 12.89 -5.88
C MET A 131 1.68 13.54 -7.27
N ILE A 132 0.46 13.73 -7.79
CA ILE A 132 0.23 14.43 -9.06
C ILE A 132 0.78 15.84 -9.02
N VAL A 133 0.48 16.60 -7.97
CA VAL A 133 0.96 17.98 -7.82
C VAL A 133 2.48 18.03 -7.76
N ILE A 134 3.12 17.22 -6.92
CA ILE A 134 4.59 17.20 -6.79
C ILE A 134 5.24 16.80 -8.11
N CYS A 135 4.78 15.72 -8.75
CA CYS A 135 5.34 15.29 -10.04
C CYS A 135 5.12 16.32 -11.15
N SER A 136 3.98 17.01 -11.18
CA SER A 136 3.72 18.06 -12.14
C SER A 136 4.69 19.25 -11.97
N VAL A 137 4.95 19.67 -10.75
CA VAL A 137 5.92 20.72 -10.45
C VAL A 137 7.34 20.30 -10.83
N LEU A 138 7.71 19.05 -10.57
CA LEU A 138 9.04 18.52 -10.91
C LEU A 138 9.24 18.35 -12.43
N LEU A 139 8.19 17.94 -13.17
CA LEU A 139 8.28 17.71 -14.62
C LEU A 139 8.21 19.00 -15.44
N TRP A 140 7.32 19.93 -15.06
CA TRP A 140 7.01 21.12 -15.85
C TRP A 140 7.41 22.44 -15.16
N GLY A 141 7.74 22.43 -13.87
CA GLY A 141 8.12 23.63 -13.11
C GLY A 141 9.55 24.10 -13.30
N GLY A 142 10.35 23.46 -14.17
CA GLY A 142 11.74 23.84 -14.43
C GLY A 142 12.70 23.69 -13.24
N VAL A 143 12.28 22.97 -12.20
CA VAL A 143 13.06 22.78 -10.96
C VAL A 143 14.24 21.81 -11.18
N THR A 144 14.14 20.93 -12.17
CA THR A 144 15.16 19.91 -12.46
C THR A 144 16.09 20.39 -13.58
N THR A 145 17.13 21.15 -13.24
CA THR A 145 18.13 21.66 -14.19
C THR A 145 19.01 20.60 -14.88
N GLY A 146 18.96 19.35 -14.39
CA GLY A 146 19.75 18.21 -14.94
C GLY A 146 18.90 17.08 -15.55
N GLY A 147 17.62 17.31 -15.83
CA GLY A 147 16.68 16.28 -16.30
C GLY A 147 16.00 15.51 -15.16
N PHE A 148 14.80 15.02 -15.41
CA PHE A 148 14.01 14.25 -14.42
C PHE A 148 14.57 12.83 -14.30
N ARG A 149 14.89 12.41 -13.09
CA ARG A 149 15.41 11.07 -12.78
C ARG A 149 14.39 10.26 -12.00
N ILE A 150 14.50 8.93 -12.05
CA ILE A 150 13.55 8.01 -11.39
C ILE A 150 13.54 8.20 -9.87
N GLU A 151 14.67 8.59 -9.28
CA GLU A 151 14.77 8.86 -7.84
C GLU A 151 13.84 10.01 -7.42
N TRP A 152 13.68 11.05 -8.24
CA TRP A 152 12.74 12.15 -7.96
C TRP A 152 11.29 11.66 -7.87
N PHE A 153 10.92 10.71 -8.74
CA PHE A 153 9.61 10.09 -8.70
C PHE A 153 9.39 9.30 -7.41
N VAL A 154 10.39 8.52 -6.99
CA VAL A 154 10.32 7.74 -5.75
C VAL A 154 10.20 8.66 -4.52
N TRP A 155 10.99 9.74 -4.47
CA TRP A 155 10.91 10.72 -3.38
C TRP A 155 9.60 11.52 -3.39
N ALA A 156 9.05 11.85 -4.56
CA ALA A 156 7.73 12.48 -4.68
C ALA A 156 6.63 11.57 -4.07
N GLN A 157 6.72 10.27 -4.34
CA GLN A 157 5.83 9.27 -3.75
C GLN A 157 5.98 9.19 -2.23
N THR A 158 7.24 9.22 -1.74
CA THR A 158 7.54 9.25 -0.30
C THR A 158 6.93 10.48 0.38
N ALA A 159 7.10 11.66 -0.21
CA ALA A 159 6.55 12.90 0.33
C ALA A 159 5.01 12.89 0.34
N ALA A 160 4.38 12.34 -0.70
CA ALA A 160 2.93 12.19 -0.76
C ALA A 160 2.40 11.28 0.34
N TYR A 161 2.97 10.08 0.49
CA TYR A 161 2.57 9.15 1.54
C TYR A 161 2.82 9.70 2.94
N PHE A 162 3.96 10.36 3.16
CA PHE A 162 4.27 10.97 4.47
C PHE A 162 3.24 12.05 4.83
N THR A 163 2.89 12.93 3.90
CA THR A 163 1.91 13.99 4.11
C THR A 163 0.53 13.42 4.49
N VAL A 164 0.06 12.41 3.75
CA VAL A 164 -1.25 11.79 4.00
C VAL A 164 -1.23 10.96 5.29
N MET A 165 -0.14 10.27 5.58
CA MET A 165 0.04 9.54 6.83
C MET A 165 -0.04 10.48 8.05
N CYS A 166 0.66 11.61 8.00
CA CYS A 166 0.59 12.62 9.07
C CYS A 166 -0.82 13.18 9.22
N ALA A 167 -1.50 13.51 8.13
CA ALA A 167 -2.88 14.00 8.17
C ALA A 167 -3.84 12.95 8.78
N ALA A 168 -3.76 11.71 8.34
CA ALA A 168 -4.58 10.61 8.86
C ALA A 168 -4.29 10.36 10.35
N PHE A 169 -3.02 10.38 10.75
CA PHE A 169 -2.61 10.22 12.15
C PHE A 169 -3.20 11.32 13.04
N ILE A 170 -3.09 12.58 12.63
CA ILE A 170 -3.66 13.74 13.36
C ILE A 170 -5.19 13.59 13.52
N ILE A 171 -5.88 13.15 12.46
CA ILE A 171 -7.33 12.94 12.50
C ILE A 171 -7.68 11.85 13.51
N VAL A 172 -7.02 10.70 13.47
CA VAL A 172 -7.28 9.57 14.39
C VAL A 172 -7.01 9.97 15.84
N VAL A 173 -5.88 10.61 16.11
CA VAL A 173 -5.53 11.04 17.49
C VAL A 173 -6.54 12.04 18.03
N ARG A 174 -6.93 13.06 17.22
CA ARG A 174 -7.88 14.09 17.65
C ARG A 174 -9.30 13.56 17.79
N LYS A 175 -9.81 12.84 16.81
CA LYS A 175 -11.20 12.35 16.81
C LYS A 175 -11.38 11.12 17.70
N GLY A 176 -10.43 10.20 17.70
CA GLY A 176 -10.43 9.01 18.55
C GLY A 176 -10.10 9.29 20.01
N ARG A 177 -9.66 10.52 20.35
CA ARG A 177 -9.20 10.89 21.71
C ARG A 177 -8.24 9.84 22.27
N VAL A 178 -7.28 9.41 21.44
CA VAL A 178 -6.34 8.36 21.78
C VAL A 178 -5.42 8.85 22.90
N ALA A 179 -5.42 8.11 24.01
CA ALA A 179 -4.44 8.29 25.08
C ALA A 179 -3.35 7.20 24.96
N ALA A 180 -2.21 7.41 25.59
CA ALA A 180 -1.17 6.38 25.68
C ALA A 180 -1.73 5.14 26.38
N VAL A 181 -1.90 4.05 25.66
CA VAL A 181 -2.42 2.78 26.19
C VAL A 181 -1.26 1.79 26.30
N LYS A 182 -1.19 1.09 27.43
CA LYS A 182 -0.22 0.00 27.61
C LYS A 182 -0.63 -1.17 26.69
N PRO A 183 0.31 -1.74 25.92
CA PRO A 183 0.01 -2.90 25.07
C PRO A 183 -0.40 -4.11 25.91
N ASP A 184 -1.47 -4.79 25.48
CA ASP A 184 -1.97 -6.02 26.09
C ASP A 184 -1.66 -7.20 25.17
N THR A 185 -0.86 -8.15 25.66
CA THR A 185 -0.41 -9.32 24.91
C THR A 185 -1.54 -10.28 24.55
N SER A 186 -2.62 -10.31 25.31
CA SER A 186 -3.78 -11.16 25.03
C SER A 186 -4.55 -10.65 23.81
N VAL A 187 -4.73 -9.35 23.71
CA VAL A 187 -5.33 -8.66 22.57
C VAL A 187 -4.47 -8.85 21.33
N LEU A 188 -3.16 -8.71 21.45
CA LEU A 188 -2.18 -8.92 20.39
C LEU A 188 -2.30 -10.31 19.76
N LYS A 189 -2.31 -11.35 20.59
CA LYS A 189 -2.42 -12.76 20.13
C LYS A 189 -3.75 -13.03 19.40
N SER A 190 -4.86 -12.54 19.94
CA SER A 190 -6.18 -12.70 19.33
C SER A 190 -6.26 -12.07 17.94
N ILE A 191 -5.71 -10.85 17.77
CA ILE A 191 -5.70 -10.13 16.51
C ILE A 191 -4.92 -10.91 15.44
N ILE A 192 -3.70 -11.36 15.77
CA ILE A 192 -2.83 -12.09 14.84
C ILE A 192 -3.48 -13.41 14.42
N MET A 193 -4.00 -14.20 15.38
CA MET A 193 -4.59 -15.50 15.06
C MET A 193 -5.84 -15.39 14.18
N THR A 194 -6.64 -14.33 14.34
CA THR A 194 -7.83 -14.10 13.52
C THR A 194 -7.49 -13.60 12.11
N GLY A 195 -6.39 -12.82 11.96
CA GLY A 195 -5.98 -12.25 10.69
C GLY A 195 -5.15 -13.20 9.80
N LEU A 196 -4.40 -14.12 10.42
CA LEU A 196 -3.41 -14.97 9.73
C LEU A 196 -3.96 -15.78 8.54
N PRO A 197 -5.11 -16.49 8.64
CA PRO A 197 -5.65 -17.27 7.52
C PRO A 197 -5.99 -16.40 6.30
N TYR A 198 -6.56 -15.23 6.54
CA TYR A 198 -6.87 -14.25 5.48
C TYR A 198 -5.61 -13.74 4.80
N SER A 199 -4.57 -13.54 5.58
CA SER A 199 -3.30 -13.01 5.12
C SER A 199 -2.62 -13.95 4.13
N VAL A 200 -2.69 -15.26 4.34
CA VAL A 200 -2.11 -16.25 3.42
C VAL A 200 -2.77 -16.17 2.03
N VAL A 201 -4.10 -16.01 1.98
CA VAL A 201 -4.82 -15.86 0.71
C VAL A 201 -4.41 -14.58 0.00
N VAL A 202 -4.35 -13.45 0.73
CA VAL A 202 -3.91 -12.16 0.17
C VAL A 202 -2.47 -12.24 -0.34
N PHE A 203 -1.60 -12.97 0.37
CA PHE A 203 -0.21 -13.20 -0.07
C PHE A 203 -0.15 -13.97 -1.39
N ALA A 204 -0.86 -15.07 -1.49
CA ALA A 204 -0.90 -15.88 -2.71
C ALA A 204 -1.40 -15.05 -3.90
N MET A 205 -2.45 -14.23 -3.69
CA MET A 205 -2.95 -13.31 -4.70
C MET A 205 -1.91 -12.24 -5.08
N THR A 206 -1.24 -11.63 -4.11
CA THR A 206 -0.22 -10.61 -4.36
C THR A 206 0.98 -11.20 -5.12
N LEU A 207 1.39 -12.40 -4.74
CA LEU A 207 2.46 -13.14 -5.42
C LEU A 207 2.08 -13.41 -6.88
N TYR A 208 0.88 -13.91 -7.13
CA TYR A 208 0.35 -14.11 -8.46
C TYR A 208 0.34 -12.83 -9.32
N TRP A 209 -0.04 -11.69 -8.73
CA TRP A 209 -0.15 -10.42 -9.46
C TRP A 209 1.18 -9.68 -9.68
N ARG A 210 2.19 -9.92 -8.86
CA ARG A 210 3.42 -9.11 -8.83
C ARG A 210 4.70 -9.86 -9.16
N MET A 211 4.69 -11.19 -9.11
CA MET A 211 5.91 -11.97 -9.33
C MET A 211 6.44 -11.87 -10.76
N ASP A 212 5.55 -11.72 -11.74
CA ASP A 212 5.91 -11.66 -13.16
C ASP A 212 6.96 -10.59 -13.47
N SER A 213 6.78 -9.38 -12.95
CA SER A 213 7.73 -8.28 -13.20
C SER A 213 9.12 -8.52 -12.62
N VAL A 214 9.20 -9.18 -11.46
CA VAL A 214 10.46 -9.55 -10.82
C VAL A 214 11.14 -10.67 -11.61
N MET A 215 10.37 -11.67 -12.06
CA MET A 215 10.89 -12.77 -12.88
C MET A 215 11.38 -12.27 -14.25
N ILE A 216 10.65 -11.40 -14.92
CA ILE A 216 11.05 -10.79 -16.19
C ILE A 216 12.39 -10.07 -16.05
N GLU A 217 12.54 -9.24 -15.02
CA GLU A 217 13.79 -8.49 -14.80
C GLU A 217 14.97 -9.43 -14.52
N ARG A 218 14.75 -10.52 -13.79
CA ARG A 218 15.83 -11.38 -13.28
C ARG A 218 16.22 -12.53 -14.20
N LEU A 219 15.27 -13.08 -14.95
CA LEU A 219 15.46 -14.32 -15.72
C LEU A 219 15.69 -14.07 -17.20
N LEU A 220 15.29 -12.90 -17.74
CA LEU A 220 15.41 -12.64 -19.17
C LEU A 220 16.64 -11.79 -19.50
N PRO A 221 17.27 -12.00 -20.67
CA PRO A 221 18.26 -11.07 -21.21
C PRO A 221 17.57 -9.73 -21.45
N ASP A 222 18.24 -8.61 -21.14
CA ASP A 222 17.68 -7.25 -21.16
C ASP A 222 16.43 -7.08 -20.26
N GLY A 223 16.39 -7.83 -19.14
CA GLY A 223 15.23 -7.94 -18.27
C GLY A 223 14.66 -6.60 -17.80
N ALA A 224 15.50 -5.60 -17.51
CA ALA A 224 15.04 -4.27 -17.10
C ALA A 224 14.21 -3.57 -18.19
N THR A 225 14.66 -3.61 -19.44
CA THR A 225 13.91 -3.02 -20.57
C THR A 225 12.61 -3.77 -20.83
N ARG A 226 12.66 -5.11 -20.76
CA ARG A 226 11.45 -5.95 -20.91
C ARG A 226 10.45 -5.73 -19.78
N ALA A 227 10.92 -5.55 -18.55
CA ALA A 227 10.07 -5.19 -17.41
C ALA A 227 9.43 -3.82 -17.57
N GLY A 228 10.12 -2.85 -18.20
CA GLY A 228 9.56 -1.54 -18.56
C GLY A 228 8.41 -1.64 -19.55
N ASN A 229 8.55 -2.45 -20.61
CA ASN A 229 7.50 -2.69 -21.60
C ASN A 229 6.32 -3.45 -20.97
N TYR A 230 6.59 -4.45 -20.14
CA TYR A 230 5.58 -5.18 -19.37
C TYR A 230 4.79 -4.24 -18.45
N ALA A 231 5.47 -3.31 -17.79
CA ALA A 231 4.84 -2.34 -16.88
C ALA A 231 3.78 -1.47 -17.59
N GLN A 232 3.97 -1.12 -18.86
CA GLN A 232 2.99 -0.35 -19.64
C GLN A 232 1.70 -1.16 -19.84
N ALA A 233 1.83 -2.40 -20.30
CA ALA A 233 0.70 -3.29 -20.52
C ALA A 233 -0.01 -3.63 -19.19
N PHE A 234 0.77 -3.91 -18.14
CA PHE A 234 0.24 -4.23 -16.81
C PHE A 234 -0.61 -3.10 -16.23
N ARG A 235 -0.20 -1.84 -16.41
CA ARG A 235 -0.97 -0.69 -15.94
C ARG A 235 -2.30 -0.50 -16.64
N LEU A 236 -2.34 -0.75 -17.93
CA LEU A 236 -3.60 -0.72 -18.69
C LEU A 236 -4.54 -1.81 -18.17
N PHE A 237 -3.99 -3.01 -17.97
CA PHE A 237 -4.73 -4.13 -17.39
C PHE A 237 -5.22 -3.82 -15.96
N ASP A 238 -4.37 -3.27 -15.09
CA ASP A 238 -4.70 -2.91 -13.71
C ASP A 238 -5.82 -1.85 -13.65
N ALA A 239 -5.79 -0.88 -14.56
CA ALA A 239 -6.86 0.11 -14.68
C ALA A 239 -8.20 -0.50 -15.11
N LEU A 240 -8.20 -1.43 -16.07
CA LEU A 240 -9.38 -2.15 -16.52
C LEU A 240 -9.92 -3.11 -15.45
N ALA A 241 -9.02 -3.75 -14.70
CA ALA A 241 -9.38 -4.66 -13.60
C ALA A 241 -10.09 -3.96 -12.43
N MET A 242 -9.96 -2.64 -12.30
CA MET A 242 -10.73 -1.88 -11.29
C MET A 242 -12.23 -1.88 -11.57
N ILE A 243 -12.65 -1.99 -12.82
CA ILE A 243 -14.07 -1.96 -13.21
C ILE A 243 -14.85 -3.13 -12.58
N PRO A 244 -14.46 -4.42 -12.77
CA PRO A 244 -15.11 -5.54 -12.10
C PRO A 244 -15.11 -5.46 -10.57
N VAL A 245 -14.03 -4.93 -9.97
CA VAL A 245 -13.92 -4.78 -8.51
C VAL A 245 -14.95 -3.78 -7.98
N LEU A 246 -15.15 -2.66 -8.68
CA LEU A 246 -16.17 -1.67 -8.32
C LEU A 246 -17.58 -2.26 -8.44
N PHE A 247 -17.87 -2.97 -9.53
CA PHE A 247 -19.16 -3.66 -9.70
C PHE A 247 -19.39 -4.73 -8.64
N GLY A 248 -18.40 -5.55 -8.35
CA GLY A 248 -18.48 -6.58 -7.30
C GLY A 248 -18.77 -5.98 -5.92
N GLY A 249 -18.12 -4.86 -5.59
CA GLY A 249 -18.35 -4.14 -4.34
C GLY A 249 -19.77 -3.57 -4.21
N MET A 250 -20.42 -3.21 -5.32
CA MET A 250 -21.80 -2.71 -5.33
C MET A 250 -22.82 -3.85 -5.35
N LEU A 251 -22.56 -4.93 -6.08
CA LEU A 251 -23.48 -6.05 -6.24
C LEU A 251 -23.61 -6.89 -4.97
N LEU A 252 -22.53 -7.10 -4.24
CA LEU A 252 -22.52 -7.95 -3.07
C LEU A 252 -23.56 -7.54 -1.99
N PRO A 253 -23.68 -6.25 -1.59
CA PRO A 253 -24.70 -5.82 -0.65
C PRO A 253 -26.13 -5.94 -1.20
N ILE A 254 -26.32 -5.76 -2.51
CA ILE A 254 -27.64 -5.88 -3.15
C ILE A 254 -28.09 -7.33 -3.12
N MET A 255 -27.21 -8.25 -3.50
CA MET A 255 -27.51 -9.69 -3.51
C MET A 255 -27.76 -10.24 -2.11
N THR A 256 -26.98 -9.81 -1.11
CA THR A 256 -27.19 -10.25 0.28
C THR A 256 -28.53 -9.76 0.86
N ARG A 257 -28.96 -8.56 0.52
CA ARG A 257 -30.29 -8.04 0.90
C ARG A 257 -31.43 -8.82 0.20
N GLY A 258 -31.28 -9.13 -1.08
CA GLY A 258 -32.27 -9.91 -1.85
C GLY A 258 -32.45 -11.30 -1.26
N LEU A 259 -31.36 -11.99 -0.92
CA LEU A 259 -31.41 -13.33 -0.33
C LEU A 259 -31.98 -13.34 1.10
N SER A 260 -31.79 -12.29 1.88
CA SER A 260 -32.37 -12.19 3.22
C SER A 260 -33.87 -11.88 3.19
N SER A 261 -34.37 -11.21 2.16
CA SER A 261 -35.81 -10.94 2.02
C SER A 261 -36.63 -12.15 1.48
N ASP A 262 -35.98 -13.08 0.77
CA ASP A 262 -36.59 -14.32 0.28
C ASP A 262 -36.65 -15.44 1.34
N SER A 263 -35.91 -15.29 2.46
CA SER A 263 -35.92 -16.27 3.57
C SER A 263 -37.05 -16.05 4.58
N ASP A 264 -37.83 -14.97 4.44
CA ASP A 264 -38.96 -14.62 5.30
C ASP A 264 -40.34 -14.98 4.68
N ILE A 265 -40.38 -15.80 3.60
CA ILE A 265 -41.55 -16.39 3.01
C ILE A 265 -41.49 -17.91 3.23
#